data_5c879ab9b73cda5f5a05de4bd655c4bf
#
_entry.id   5c879ab9b73cda5f5a05de4bd655c4bf
#
_cell.length_a   1.000
_cell.length_b   1.000
_cell.length_c   1.000
_cell.angle_alpha   90.00
_cell.angle_beta   90.00
_cell.angle_gamma   90.00
#
_symmetry.space_group_name_H-M   'P 1'
#
loop_
_entity.id
_entity.type
_entity.pdbx_description
1 polymer ?
#
loop_
_entity_poly.entity_id
_entity_poly.type
_entity_poly.pdbx_seq_one_letter_code
_entity_poly.pdbx_strand_id
1 'polypeptide(L)'
;MERKAKLYMVKEIDKDNKVIRFDPESCGKITGSRFQAILGDDTYMTEFAAACLIARIYSESIENKYTKAGEAIEPVIRKYVNENGHDLLADALELSSSDRFGVEEPIPKKDCNFDHFKETPIFGGMVDGYIRVNGKRRAVLEIKTASSREKWSDSQGNIAKVPENYILQASLYAELSGLDEIVFAVGFLKDEDYDDPQEWKIGDDNFYVVHMMKKDISEEMEVGRRWYERYIGNGVTPEWTERDSEIVDCFFTRKLSFVSPDLVEMIREYADTQDSGLEREIEERFISMMNQNFRRMEYQQNGMMFIISEKEDADGDGCASKGYRMTVTKI
;
A
#
# COMPACT_ATOMS: atom_id res chain seq x y z
N MET A 1 -5.51 10.73 -0.21
CA MET A 1 -4.31 9.87 -0.29
C MET A 1 -3.10 10.77 -0.41
N GLU A 2 -2.18 10.74 0.55
CA GLU A 2 -0.94 11.51 0.44
C GLU A 2 0.15 10.58 -0.11
N ARG A 3 0.75 10.95 -1.24
CA ARG A 3 1.88 10.27 -1.87
C ARG A 3 3.13 11.10 -1.70
N LYS A 4 4.25 10.48 -1.34
CA LYS A 4 5.49 11.19 -1.05
C LYS A 4 6.72 10.40 -1.48
N ALA A 5 7.48 10.96 -2.41
CA ALA A 5 8.83 10.50 -2.72
C ALA A 5 9.83 11.01 -1.66
N LYS A 6 10.76 10.15 -1.27
CA LYS A 6 11.84 10.48 -0.33
C LYS A 6 13.15 10.64 -1.12
N LEU A 7 13.27 11.77 -1.79
CA LEU A 7 14.38 12.07 -2.71
C LEU A 7 15.77 11.96 -2.06
N TYR A 8 15.86 12.16 -0.74
CA TYR A 8 17.13 12.01 0.00
C TYR A 8 17.62 10.56 0.09
N MET A 9 16.76 9.57 -0.23
CA MET A 9 17.11 8.15 -0.32
C MET A 9 17.41 7.70 -1.75
N VAL A 10 17.20 8.58 -2.74
CA VAL A 10 17.40 8.31 -4.16
C VAL A 10 18.82 8.72 -4.56
N LYS A 11 19.58 7.80 -5.16
CA LYS A 11 20.93 8.09 -5.72
C LYS A 11 20.84 8.69 -7.10
N GLU A 12 19.95 8.15 -7.94
CA GLU A 12 19.81 8.54 -9.34
C GLU A 12 18.39 8.21 -9.84
N ILE A 13 17.88 9.04 -10.74
CA ILE A 13 16.68 8.77 -11.53
C ILE A 13 17.11 8.67 -12.98
N ASP A 14 17.20 7.45 -13.49
CA ASP A 14 17.58 7.16 -14.86
C ASP A 14 16.33 7.18 -15.74
N LYS A 15 16.15 8.29 -16.47
CA LYS A 15 14.97 8.52 -17.32
C LYS A 15 15.00 7.67 -18.58
N ASP A 16 16.19 7.39 -19.11
CA ASP A 16 16.34 6.65 -20.35
C ASP A 16 16.02 5.17 -20.16
N ASN A 17 16.46 4.60 -19.03
CA ASN A 17 16.17 3.21 -18.65
C ASN A 17 14.90 3.08 -17.76
N LYS A 18 14.23 4.18 -17.42
CA LYS A 18 13.03 4.20 -16.59
C LYS A 18 13.20 3.49 -15.24
N VAL A 19 14.31 3.71 -14.56
CA VAL A 19 14.61 3.10 -13.25
C VAL A 19 15.08 4.14 -12.24
N ILE A 20 14.93 3.82 -10.96
CA ILE A 20 15.43 4.63 -9.84
C ILE A 20 16.47 3.82 -9.08
N ARG A 21 17.64 4.43 -8.83
CA ARG A 21 18.71 3.86 -8.03
C ARG A 21 18.68 4.39 -6.61
N PHE A 22 18.86 3.50 -5.64
CA PHE A 22 18.76 3.80 -4.21
C PHE A 22 19.82 3.04 -3.40
N ASP A 23 19.86 3.27 -2.08
CA ASP A 23 20.73 2.51 -1.18
C ASP A 23 20.02 1.24 -0.68
N PRO A 24 20.56 0.04 -0.93
CA PRO A 24 19.94 -1.20 -0.48
C PRO A 24 19.98 -1.44 1.03
N GLU A 25 20.87 -0.76 1.79
CA GLU A 25 21.09 -1.04 3.22
C GLU A 25 19.87 -0.78 4.12
N SER A 26 18.96 0.10 3.71
CA SER A 26 17.77 0.50 4.49
C SER A 26 16.45 -0.07 4.01
N CYS A 27 16.48 -1.03 3.11
CA CYS A 27 15.29 -1.59 2.49
C CYS A 27 14.45 -2.44 3.44
N GLY A 28 13.16 -2.52 3.13
CA GLY A 28 12.21 -3.40 3.80
C GLY A 28 12.18 -4.79 3.16
N LYS A 29 11.19 -5.58 3.55
CA LYS A 29 10.98 -6.95 3.09
C LYS A 29 9.79 -7.04 2.13
N ILE A 30 9.70 -8.14 1.40
CA ILE A 30 8.51 -8.55 0.67
C ILE A 30 7.45 -8.96 1.70
N THR A 31 6.35 -8.24 1.75
CA THR A 31 5.21 -8.58 2.60
C THR A 31 4.11 -9.26 1.78
N GLY A 32 3.20 -9.97 2.42
CA GLY A 32 2.11 -10.66 1.75
C GLY A 32 1.30 -9.76 0.80
N SER A 33 1.04 -8.51 1.21
CA SER A 33 0.30 -7.54 0.39
C SER A 33 1.06 -7.06 -0.86
N ARG A 34 2.38 -7.26 -0.94
CA ARG A 34 3.23 -6.87 -2.09
C ARG A 34 3.65 -8.07 -2.92
N PHE A 35 3.46 -9.27 -2.40
CA PHE A 35 3.99 -10.48 -3.02
C PHE A 35 3.36 -10.72 -4.40
N GLN A 36 2.05 -10.53 -4.54
CA GLN A 36 1.37 -10.69 -5.82
C GLN A 36 1.86 -9.71 -6.89
N ALA A 37 2.15 -8.46 -6.51
CA ALA A 37 2.69 -7.47 -7.43
C ALA A 37 4.06 -7.89 -8.00
N ILE A 38 4.88 -8.55 -7.17
CA ILE A 38 6.19 -9.07 -7.56
C ILE A 38 6.08 -10.26 -8.52
N LEU A 39 5.01 -11.03 -8.41
CA LEU A 39 4.72 -12.14 -9.33
C LEU A 39 4.11 -11.69 -10.66
N GLY A 40 3.80 -10.39 -10.81
CA GLY A 40 3.26 -9.81 -12.04
C GLY A 40 1.74 -9.94 -12.22
N ASP A 41 1.02 -10.48 -11.23
CA ASP A 41 -0.41 -10.79 -11.32
C ASP A 41 -1.31 -9.76 -10.59
N ASP A 42 -0.75 -8.67 -10.05
CA ASP A 42 -1.51 -7.68 -9.29
C ASP A 42 -2.11 -6.60 -10.21
N THR A 43 -3.43 -6.42 -10.10
CA THR A 43 -4.16 -5.37 -10.82
C THR A 43 -4.07 -3.99 -10.17
N TYR A 44 -3.72 -3.94 -8.88
CA TYR A 44 -3.70 -2.70 -8.07
C TYR A 44 -2.30 -2.11 -7.91
N MET A 45 -1.27 -2.95 -7.85
CA MET A 45 0.12 -2.55 -7.62
C MET A 45 1.03 -3.10 -8.72
N THR A 46 1.97 -2.30 -9.19
CA THR A 46 3.00 -2.74 -10.14
C THR A 46 4.24 -3.23 -9.41
N GLU A 47 5.13 -3.95 -10.11
CA GLU A 47 6.45 -4.31 -9.57
C GLU A 47 7.28 -3.08 -9.17
N PHE A 48 7.21 -2.01 -9.98
CA PHE A 48 7.87 -0.74 -9.69
C PHE A 48 7.35 -0.11 -8.40
N ALA A 49 6.02 -0.04 -8.22
CA ALA A 49 5.41 0.48 -7.00
C ALA A 49 5.82 -0.34 -5.78
N ALA A 50 5.78 -1.67 -5.87
CA ALA A 50 6.24 -2.57 -4.81
C ALA A 50 7.72 -2.33 -4.47
N ALA A 51 8.60 -2.19 -5.47
CA ALA A 51 10.00 -1.90 -5.27
C ALA A 51 10.22 -0.56 -4.57
N CYS A 52 9.53 0.51 -4.97
CA CYS A 52 9.62 1.83 -4.34
C CYS A 52 9.21 1.80 -2.86
N LEU A 53 8.17 1.03 -2.53
CA LEU A 53 7.71 0.84 -1.14
C LEU A 53 8.69 0.01 -0.30
N ILE A 54 9.24 -1.08 -0.88
CA ILE A 54 10.24 -1.93 -0.21
C ILE A 54 11.55 -1.18 -0.04
N ALA A 55 12.00 -0.45 -1.03
CA ALA A 55 13.19 0.41 -0.96
C ALA A 55 12.99 1.62 -0.03
N ARG A 56 11.76 1.87 0.43
CA ARG A 56 11.37 3.01 1.27
C ARG A 56 11.64 4.38 0.66
N ILE A 57 11.89 4.43 -0.66
CA ILE A 57 12.07 5.68 -1.41
C ILE A 57 10.74 6.40 -1.69
N TYR A 58 9.64 5.68 -1.51
CA TYR A 58 8.27 6.17 -1.67
C TYR A 58 7.42 5.76 -0.47
N SER A 59 6.45 6.57 -0.14
CA SER A 59 5.42 6.24 0.85
C SER A 59 4.09 6.81 0.41
N GLU A 60 3.02 6.07 0.67
CA GLU A 60 1.65 6.53 0.50
C GLU A 60 0.87 6.28 1.79
N SER A 61 0.04 7.23 2.17
CA SER A 61 -0.98 7.02 3.19
C SER A 61 -2.31 6.76 2.51
N ILE A 62 -2.75 5.52 2.53
CA ILE A 62 -4.06 5.14 2.01
C ILE A 62 -5.06 5.28 3.16
N GLU A 63 -5.35 6.51 3.56
CA GLU A 63 -6.49 6.79 4.43
C GLU A 63 -7.76 6.88 3.58
N ASN A 64 -8.39 5.75 3.35
CA ASN A 64 -9.71 5.69 2.73
C ASN A 64 -10.71 5.01 3.66
N LYS A 65 -12.01 5.07 3.33
CA LYS A 65 -13.06 4.46 4.12
C LYS A 65 -12.86 2.95 4.35
N TYR A 66 -12.25 2.26 3.39
CA TYR A 66 -12.03 0.81 3.45
C TYR A 66 -10.93 0.44 4.45
N THR A 67 -9.80 1.15 4.44
CA THR A 67 -8.72 0.91 5.42
C THR A 67 -9.13 1.27 6.82
N LYS A 68 -9.88 2.38 7.00
CA LYS A 68 -10.42 2.79 8.32
C LYS A 68 -11.40 1.77 8.86
N ALA A 69 -12.30 1.26 8.02
CA ALA A 69 -13.23 0.21 8.41
C ALA A 69 -12.50 -1.08 8.80
N GLY A 70 -11.52 -1.51 8.00
CA GLY A 70 -10.69 -2.66 8.32
C GLY A 70 -10.02 -2.54 9.70
N GLU A 71 -9.36 -1.41 9.96
CA GLU A 71 -8.68 -1.17 11.25
C GLU A 71 -9.64 -1.13 12.45
N ALA A 72 -10.86 -0.62 12.27
CA ALA A 72 -11.86 -0.56 13.33
C ALA A 72 -12.51 -1.93 13.61
N ILE A 73 -12.73 -2.72 12.56
CA ILE A 73 -13.49 -3.99 12.62
C ILE A 73 -12.60 -5.19 12.96
N GLU A 74 -11.32 -5.18 12.55
CA GLU A 74 -10.37 -6.27 12.82
C GLU A 74 -10.34 -6.72 14.28
N PRO A 75 -10.24 -5.82 15.29
CA PRO A 75 -10.28 -6.21 16.71
C PRO A 75 -11.62 -6.82 17.14
N VAL A 76 -12.73 -6.37 16.55
CA VAL A 76 -14.08 -6.90 16.83
C VAL A 76 -14.18 -8.34 16.36
N ILE A 77 -13.75 -8.61 15.12
CA ILE A 77 -13.73 -9.96 14.57
C ILE A 77 -12.78 -10.87 15.36
N ARG A 78 -11.57 -10.40 15.69
CA ARG A 78 -10.59 -11.16 16.46
C ARG A 78 -11.16 -11.57 17.82
N LYS A 79 -11.79 -10.65 18.52
CA LYS A 79 -12.43 -10.92 19.80
C LYS A 79 -13.55 -11.97 19.65
N TYR A 80 -14.41 -11.82 18.65
CA TYR A 80 -15.50 -12.75 18.39
C TYR A 80 -14.98 -14.17 18.09
N VAL A 81 -13.95 -14.31 17.25
CA VAL A 81 -13.31 -15.60 16.98
C VAL A 81 -12.69 -16.19 18.25
N ASN A 82 -12.09 -15.38 19.11
CA ASN A 82 -11.55 -15.85 20.39
C ASN A 82 -12.64 -16.41 21.32
N GLU A 83 -13.81 -15.80 21.35
CA GLU A 83 -14.92 -16.18 22.24
C GLU A 83 -15.76 -17.34 21.69
N ASN A 84 -15.94 -17.43 20.37
CA ASN A 84 -16.86 -18.37 19.72
C ASN A 84 -16.15 -19.37 18.78
N GLY A 85 -14.85 -19.22 18.57
CA GLY A 85 -14.12 -19.97 17.55
C GLY A 85 -14.04 -21.47 17.81
N HIS A 86 -14.17 -21.92 19.07
CA HIS A 86 -14.25 -23.36 19.36
C HIS A 86 -15.41 -23.99 18.61
N ASP A 87 -16.60 -23.42 18.70
CA ASP A 87 -17.81 -23.96 18.04
C ASP A 87 -17.80 -23.70 16.53
N LEU A 88 -17.31 -22.53 16.10
CA LEU A 88 -17.21 -22.15 14.68
C LEU A 88 -16.24 -23.03 13.89
N LEU A 89 -15.20 -23.56 14.53
CA LEU A 89 -14.10 -24.29 13.90
C LEU A 89 -13.98 -25.74 14.40
N ALA A 90 -14.95 -26.23 15.18
CA ALA A 90 -14.92 -27.55 15.79
C ALA A 90 -14.66 -28.65 14.74
N ASP A 91 -15.48 -28.67 13.68
CA ASP A 91 -15.36 -29.67 12.62
C ASP A 91 -14.12 -29.43 11.75
N ALA A 92 -13.81 -28.18 11.42
CA ALA A 92 -12.74 -27.82 10.52
C ALA A 92 -11.33 -28.09 11.11
N LEU A 93 -11.16 -27.90 12.42
CA LEU A 93 -9.92 -28.17 13.16
C LEU A 93 -9.95 -29.47 13.95
N GLU A 94 -11.02 -30.27 13.79
CA GLU A 94 -11.23 -31.56 14.50
C GLU A 94 -11.13 -31.41 16.03
N LEU A 95 -11.76 -30.35 16.58
CA LEU A 95 -11.70 -30.04 18.01
C LEU A 95 -12.62 -30.95 18.82
N SER A 96 -12.12 -31.45 19.94
CA SER A 96 -12.94 -32.10 20.96
C SER A 96 -13.46 -31.08 21.98
N SER A 97 -14.53 -31.43 22.68
CA SER A 97 -15.10 -30.57 23.73
C SER A 97 -14.15 -30.28 24.91
N SER A 98 -13.06 -31.04 25.02
CA SER A 98 -12.02 -30.85 26.03
C SER A 98 -10.88 -29.96 25.58
N ASP A 99 -10.81 -29.59 24.28
CA ASP A 99 -9.75 -28.77 23.76
C ASP A 99 -9.93 -27.31 24.17
N ARG A 100 -8.82 -26.71 24.60
CA ARG A 100 -8.78 -25.28 24.93
C ARG A 100 -8.46 -24.49 23.67
N PHE A 101 -9.44 -23.75 23.19
CA PHE A 101 -9.34 -22.85 22.06
C PHE A 101 -9.01 -21.42 22.51
N GLY A 102 -8.34 -20.67 21.68
CA GLY A 102 -8.11 -19.24 21.87
C GLY A 102 -7.42 -18.61 20.67
N VAL A 103 -7.43 -17.30 20.62
CA VAL A 103 -6.69 -16.50 19.64
C VAL A 103 -5.52 -15.81 20.33
N GLU A 104 -4.33 -16.00 19.83
CA GLU A 104 -3.16 -15.22 20.22
C GLU A 104 -3.19 -13.91 19.44
N GLU A 105 -3.28 -12.80 20.16
CA GLU A 105 -3.21 -11.48 19.56
C GLU A 105 -1.82 -11.20 18.98
N PRO A 106 -1.74 -10.49 17.86
CA PRO A 106 -0.46 -10.12 17.29
C PRO A 106 0.27 -9.10 18.17
N ILE A 107 1.59 -9.09 18.08
CA ILE A 107 2.38 -8.01 18.67
C ILE A 107 1.98 -6.70 17.99
N PRO A 108 1.74 -5.61 18.73
CA PRO A 108 1.36 -4.32 18.15
C PRO A 108 2.34 -3.84 17.09
N LYS A 109 1.82 -3.27 16.01
CA LYS A 109 2.59 -2.81 14.83
C LYS A 109 3.86 -2.02 15.20
N LYS A 110 3.75 -1.12 16.17
CA LYS A 110 4.88 -0.28 16.63
C LYS A 110 5.96 -1.06 17.38
N ASP A 111 5.56 -2.09 18.13
CA ASP A 111 6.47 -2.86 18.97
C ASP A 111 7.29 -3.87 18.18
N CYS A 112 6.79 -4.30 17.02
CA CYS A 112 7.49 -5.19 16.08
C CYS A 112 8.07 -4.45 14.87
N ASN A 113 7.99 -3.11 14.83
CA ASN A 113 8.42 -2.30 13.68
C ASN A 113 7.75 -2.75 12.36
N PHE A 114 6.45 -3.05 12.41
CA PHE A 114 5.63 -3.50 11.28
C PHE A 114 6.11 -4.82 10.64
N ASP A 115 6.80 -5.67 11.39
CA ASP A 115 7.27 -6.98 10.92
C ASP A 115 7.32 -8.00 12.06
N HIS A 116 6.51 -9.06 11.97
CA HIS A 116 6.49 -10.18 12.92
C HIS A 116 7.60 -11.21 12.67
N PHE A 117 8.22 -11.19 11.48
CA PHE A 117 9.15 -12.20 11.00
C PHE A 117 10.58 -11.68 10.91
N LYS A 118 11.13 -11.22 12.03
CA LYS A 118 12.45 -10.56 12.09
C LYS A 118 13.60 -11.44 11.62
N GLU A 119 13.49 -12.74 11.84
CA GLU A 119 14.54 -13.73 11.52
C GLU A 119 14.65 -14.04 10.01
N THR A 120 13.65 -13.67 9.21
CA THR A 120 13.68 -13.89 7.76
C THR A 120 14.20 -12.63 7.05
N PRO A 121 15.22 -12.74 6.19
CA PRO A 121 15.86 -11.54 5.62
C PRO A 121 15.06 -10.87 4.48
N ILE A 122 14.33 -11.65 3.69
CA ILE A 122 13.68 -11.19 2.46
C ILE A 122 12.17 -11.05 2.61
N PHE A 123 11.54 -12.01 3.27
CA PHE A 123 10.09 -12.02 3.48
C PHE A 123 9.73 -11.57 4.89
N GLY A 124 8.58 -10.91 5.02
CA GLY A 124 8.10 -10.42 6.30
C GLY A 124 6.63 -10.03 6.24
N GLY A 125 6.17 -9.31 7.25
CA GLY A 125 4.81 -8.79 7.31
C GLY A 125 4.16 -8.94 8.67
N MET A 126 2.85 -8.78 8.69
CA MET A 126 2.03 -8.76 9.89
C MET A 126 0.91 -9.79 9.75
N VAL A 127 0.77 -10.64 10.74
CA VAL A 127 -0.39 -11.53 10.88
C VAL A 127 -1.47 -10.84 11.71
N ASP A 128 -2.73 -11.14 11.45
CA ASP A 128 -3.83 -10.60 12.24
C ASP A 128 -4.05 -11.39 13.56
N GLY A 129 -3.50 -12.59 13.64
CA GLY A 129 -3.49 -13.42 14.84
C GLY A 129 -3.08 -14.86 14.58
N TYR A 130 -3.08 -15.66 15.64
CA TYR A 130 -2.89 -17.12 15.54
C TYR A 130 -3.99 -17.83 16.30
N ILE A 131 -4.59 -18.83 15.68
CA ILE A 131 -5.45 -19.78 16.38
C ILE A 131 -4.59 -20.71 17.24
N ARG A 132 -4.95 -20.85 18.51
CA ARG A 132 -4.29 -21.73 19.47
C ARG A 132 -5.23 -22.82 19.93
N VAL A 133 -4.72 -24.05 19.92
CA VAL A 133 -5.40 -25.20 20.47
C VAL A 133 -4.47 -25.84 21.51
N ASN A 134 -4.97 -26.03 22.72
CA ASN A 134 -4.20 -26.58 23.84
C ASN A 134 -2.87 -25.85 24.11
N GLY A 135 -2.88 -24.51 23.91
CA GLY A 135 -1.73 -23.67 24.15
C GLY A 135 -0.69 -23.63 23.02
N LYS A 136 -0.86 -24.36 21.92
CA LYS A 136 0.02 -24.35 20.75
C LYS A 136 -0.65 -23.60 19.59
N ARG A 137 0.14 -22.87 18.79
CA ARG A 137 -0.33 -22.30 17.53
C ARG A 137 -0.72 -23.42 16.57
N ARG A 138 -1.91 -23.37 16.01
CA ARG A 138 -2.47 -24.36 15.10
C ARG A 138 -2.62 -23.78 13.68
N ALA A 139 -3.12 -22.57 13.56
CA ALA A 139 -3.36 -21.92 12.28
C ALA A 139 -3.01 -20.43 12.33
N VAL A 140 -2.69 -19.83 11.17
CA VAL A 140 -2.68 -18.38 11.00
C VAL A 140 -4.14 -17.91 10.94
N LEU A 141 -4.46 -16.84 11.66
CA LEU A 141 -5.72 -16.13 11.53
C LEU A 141 -5.50 -14.92 10.64
N GLU A 142 -6.22 -14.86 9.53
CA GLU A 142 -6.25 -13.74 8.60
C GLU A 142 -7.64 -13.13 8.59
N ILE A 143 -7.75 -11.85 8.92
CA ILE A 143 -9.03 -11.13 9.05
C ILE A 143 -9.22 -10.24 7.82
N LYS A 144 -10.41 -10.31 7.23
CA LYS A 144 -10.75 -9.48 6.07
C LYS A 144 -12.10 -8.80 6.24
N THR A 145 -12.22 -7.60 5.70
CA THR A 145 -13.49 -6.93 5.46
C THR A 145 -13.74 -6.87 3.95
N ALA A 146 -14.96 -7.11 3.51
CA ALA A 146 -15.33 -7.15 2.11
C ALA A 146 -16.71 -6.54 1.88
N SER A 147 -16.90 -5.85 0.74
CA SER A 147 -18.20 -5.30 0.33
C SER A 147 -19.02 -6.27 -0.51
N SER A 148 -18.38 -7.28 -1.12
CA SER A 148 -19.05 -8.26 -2.00
C SER A 148 -18.77 -9.68 -1.56
N ARG A 149 -19.83 -10.48 -1.51
CA ARG A 149 -19.76 -11.91 -1.23
C ARG A 149 -19.35 -12.74 -2.44
N GLU A 150 -19.54 -12.23 -3.65
CA GLU A 150 -19.35 -12.97 -4.90
C GLU A 150 -17.96 -13.59 -4.99
N LYS A 151 -16.93 -12.83 -4.63
CA LYS A 151 -15.53 -13.31 -4.64
C LYS A 151 -15.22 -14.37 -3.58
N TRP A 152 -16.09 -14.52 -2.57
CA TRP A 152 -15.99 -15.46 -1.47
C TRP A 152 -16.93 -16.65 -1.60
N SER A 153 -17.80 -16.64 -2.61
CA SER A 153 -18.80 -17.66 -2.80
C SER A 153 -18.34 -18.72 -3.79
N ASP A 154 -18.74 -19.97 -3.52
CA ASP A 154 -18.67 -21.07 -4.47
C ASP A 154 -19.76 -20.95 -5.56
N SER A 155 -19.80 -21.93 -6.46
CA SER A 155 -20.81 -21.98 -7.52
C SER A 155 -22.26 -22.17 -7.01
N GLN A 156 -22.46 -22.52 -5.75
CA GLN A 156 -23.75 -22.68 -5.10
C GLN A 156 -24.15 -21.48 -4.27
N GLY A 157 -23.27 -20.45 -4.17
CA GLY A 157 -23.48 -19.23 -3.38
C GLY A 157 -23.09 -19.36 -1.91
N ASN A 158 -22.49 -20.47 -1.48
CA ASN A 158 -21.99 -20.61 -0.11
C ASN A 158 -20.65 -19.89 0.04
N ILE A 159 -20.41 -19.26 1.19
CA ILE A 159 -19.10 -18.67 1.51
C ILE A 159 -18.11 -19.79 1.84
N ALA A 160 -17.35 -20.21 0.84
CA ALA A 160 -16.40 -21.31 0.93
C ALA A 160 -15.15 -21.09 0.05
N LYS A 161 -15.11 -19.96 -0.67
CA LYS A 161 -13.99 -19.58 -1.53
C LYS A 161 -13.25 -18.40 -0.91
N VAL A 162 -11.94 -18.36 -1.07
CA VAL A 162 -11.10 -17.21 -0.69
C VAL A 162 -10.46 -16.66 -1.97
N PRO A 163 -10.41 -15.34 -2.17
CA PRO A 163 -9.68 -14.73 -3.28
C PRO A 163 -8.20 -15.11 -3.27
N GLU A 164 -7.64 -15.44 -4.45
CA GLU A 164 -6.30 -16.00 -4.61
C GLU A 164 -5.20 -15.10 -4.00
N ASN A 165 -5.35 -13.78 -4.11
CA ASN A 165 -4.42 -12.83 -3.52
C ASN A 165 -4.35 -12.95 -1.99
N TYR A 166 -5.46 -13.27 -1.33
CA TYR A 166 -5.47 -13.50 0.13
C TYR A 166 -4.90 -14.87 0.48
N ILE A 167 -5.16 -15.89 -0.36
CA ILE A 167 -4.54 -17.21 -0.19
C ILE A 167 -3.03 -17.11 -0.25
N LEU A 168 -2.48 -16.41 -1.23
CA LEU A 168 -1.05 -16.20 -1.38
C LEU A 168 -0.45 -15.46 -0.17
N GLN A 169 -1.09 -14.38 0.28
CA GLN A 169 -0.67 -13.62 1.46
C GLN A 169 -0.65 -14.48 2.71
N ALA A 170 -1.74 -15.17 3.01
CA ALA A 170 -1.86 -15.99 4.22
C ALA A 170 -0.98 -17.24 4.17
N SER A 171 -0.77 -17.83 2.98
CA SER A 171 0.17 -18.95 2.79
C SER A 171 1.61 -18.52 3.06
N LEU A 172 2.00 -17.30 2.65
CA LEU A 172 3.31 -16.75 3.02
C LEU A 172 3.45 -16.65 4.53
N TYR A 173 2.46 -16.13 5.24
CA TYR A 173 2.52 -16.01 6.69
C TYR A 173 2.49 -17.36 7.40
N ALA A 174 1.75 -18.33 6.88
CA ALA A 174 1.74 -19.70 7.41
C ALA A 174 3.12 -20.36 7.23
N GLU A 175 3.74 -20.22 6.05
CA GLU A 175 5.09 -20.71 5.78
C GLU A 175 6.12 -20.08 6.72
N LEU A 176 6.12 -18.75 6.86
CA LEU A 176 7.03 -18.02 7.76
C LEU A 176 6.80 -18.36 9.25
N SER A 177 5.60 -18.80 9.60
CA SER A 177 5.23 -19.23 10.97
C SER A 177 5.51 -20.71 11.24
N GLY A 178 5.85 -21.49 10.20
CA GLY A 178 5.99 -22.96 10.30
C GLY A 178 4.65 -23.67 10.57
N LEU A 179 3.54 -23.11 10.05
CA LEU A 179 2.19 -23.64 10.17
C LEU A 179 1.67 -24.10 8.81
N ASP A 180 0.73 -25.05 8.83
CA ASP A 180 0.13 -25.60 7.60
C ASP A 180 -1.31 -25.15 7.39
N GLU A 181 -1.95 -24.59 8.42
CA GLU A 181 -3.36 -24.26 8.42
C GLU A 181 -3.59 -22.74 8.49
N ILE A 182 -4.64 -22.31 7.81
CA ILE A 182 -5.08 -20.93 7.74
C ILE A 182 -6.58 -20.86 8.06
N VAL A 183 -6.95 -19.90 8.87
CA VAL A 183 -8.34 -19.53 9.13
C VAL A 183 -8.56 -18.11 8.64
N PHE A 184 -9.42 -17.95 7.65
CA PHE A 184 -9.92 -16.63 7.25
C PHE A 184 -11.18 -16.31 8.05
N ALA A 185 -11.22 -15.13 8.65
CA ALA A 185 -12.40 -14.58 9.29
C ALA A 185 -12.82 -13.33 8.49
N VAL A 186 -13.97 -13.39 7.80
CA VAL A 186 -14.40 -12.32 6.91
C VAL A 186 -15.69 -11.66 7.39
N GLY A 187 -15.64 -10.33 7.53
CA GLY A 187 -16.79 -9.47 7.76
C GLY A 187 -17.28 -8.82 6.48
N PHE A 188 -18.54 -9.02 6.11
CA PHE A 188 -19.16 -8.36 4.97
C PHE A 188 -19.82 -7.07 5.38
N LEU A 189 -19.43 -5.98 4.73
CA LEU A 189 -19.84 -4.62 5.05
C LEU A 189 -20.76 -4.09 3.96
N LYS A 190 -21.80 -3.38 4.39
CA LYS A 190 -22.63 -2.53 3.53
C LYS A 190 -22.01 -1.14 3.41
N ASP A 191 -22.50 -0.31 2.49
CA ASP A 191 -21.97 1.04 2.30
C ASP A 191 -22.04 1.90 3.57
N GLU A 192 -23.12 1.78 4.34
CA GLU A 192 -23.33 2.46 5.60
C GLU A 192 -22.31 2.09 6.70
N ASP A 193 -21.79 0.85 6.69
CA ASP A 193 -20.80 0.38 7.66
C ASP A 193 -19.44 1.04 7.45
N TYR A 194 -19.16 1.54 6.24
CA TYR A 194 -17.93 2.28 5.96
C TYR A 194 -17.96 3.73 6.48
N ASP A 195 -19.15 4.28 6.68
CA ASP A 195 -19.31 5.63 7.21
C ASP A 195 -19.15 5.65 8.74
N ASP A 196 -19.63 4.59 9.44
CA ASP A 196 -19.47 4.41 10.88
C ASP A 196 -19.04 2.98 11.26
N PRO A 197 -17.79 2.58 10.99
CA PRO A 197 -17.35 1.22 11.24
C PRO A 197 -17.27 0.81 12.71
N GLN A 198 -17.36 1.77 13.64
CA GLN A 198 -17.41 1.50 15.09
C GLN A 198 -18.74 0.88 15.53
N GLU A 199 -19.83 1.15 14.80
CA GLU A 199 -21.16 0.62 15.08
C GLU A 199 -21.41 -0.75 14.41
N TRP A 200 -20.49 -1.21 13.54
CA TRP A 200 -20.62 -2.53 12.90
C TRP A 200 -20.65 -3.66 13.92
N LYS A 201 -21.57 -4.60 13.75
CA LYS A 201 -21.76 -5.75 14.64
C LYS A 201 -21.81 -7.04 13.84
N ILE A 202 -21.23 -8.09 14.41
CA ILE A 202 -21.31 -9.44 13.86
C ILE A 202 -22.74 -9.97 13.97
N GLY A 203 -23.23 -10.51 12.86
CA GLY A 203 -24.51 -11.19 12.73
C GLY A 203 -24.38 -12.44 11.86
N ASP A 204 -25.41 -13.28 11.85
CA ASP A 204 -25.40 -14.59 11.18
C ASP A 204 -25.19 -14.51 9.67
N ASP A 205 -25.49 -13.38 9.07
CA ASP A 205 -25.45 -13.17 7.63
C ASP A 205 -24.32 -12.26 7.13
N ASN A 206 -23.49 -11.69 8.03
CA ASN A 206 -22.42 -10.79 7.65
C ASN A 206 -21.02 -11.22 8.12
N PHE A 207 -20.89 -12.36 8.77
CA PHE A 207 -19.62 -12.90 9.26
C PHE A 207 -19.48 -14.37 8.92
N TYR A 208 -18.31 -14.76 8.43
CA TYR A 208 -18.00 -16.15 8.05
C TYR A 208 -16.55 -16.49 8.38
N VAL A 209 -16.34 -17.78 8.64
CA VAL A 209 -15.00 -18.36 8.81
C VAL A 209 -14.76 -19.41 7.73
N VAL A 210 -13.59 -19.36 7.12
CA VAL A 210 -13.17 -20.36 6.12
C VAL A 210 -11.81 -20.92 6.56
N HIS A 211 -11.77 -22.22 6.80
CA HIS A 211 -10.54 -22.94 7.09
C HIS A 211 -9.97 -23.56 5.82
N MET A 212 -8.66 -23.56 5.68
CA MET A 212 -7.97 -24.24 4.59
C MET A 212 -6.53 -24.59 4.96
N MET A 213 -5.96 -25.57 4.25
CA MET A 213 -4.53 -25.80 4.26
C MET A 213 -3.81 -24.70 3.46
N LYS A 214 -2.60 -24.32 3.88
CA LYS A 214 -1.80 -23.37 3.09
C LYS A 214 -1.52 -23.95 1.70
N LYS A 215 -1.44 -23.07 0.71
CA LYS A 215 -0.96 -23.42 -0.63
C LYS A 215 0.55 -23.63 -0.56
N ASP A 216 1.08 -24.60 -1.29
CA ASP A 216 2.51 -24.65 -1.56
C ASP A 216 2.89 -23.48 -2.47
N ILE A 217 3.72 -22.59 -1.95
CA ILE A 217 4.19 -21.37 -2.61
C ILE A 217 5.72 -21.36 -2.75
N SER A 218 6.33 -22.51 -2.76
CA SER A 218 7.80 -22.67 -2.81
C SER A 218 8.38 -22.05 -4.09
N GLU A 219 7.69 -22.22 -5.22
CA GLU A 219 8.10 -21.64 -6.51
C GLU A 219 7.94 -20.12 -6.51
N GLU A 220 6.81 -19.62 -6.01
CA GLU A 220 6.54 -18.19 -5.89
C GLU A 220 7.57 -17.50 -4.97
N MET A 221 7.91 -18.15 -3.85
CA MET A 221 8.94 -17.61 -2.94
C MET A 221 10.33 -17.59 -3.61
N GLU A 222 10.66 -18.56 -4.43
CA GLU A 222 11.91 -18.56 -5.18
C GLU A 222 11.95 -17.44 -6.24
N VAL A 223 10.83 -17.19 -6.92
CA VAL A 223 10.68 -16.01 -7.80
C VAL A 223 10.88 -14.72 -6.99
N GLY A 224 10.24 -14.61 -5.83
CA GLY A 224 10.38 -13.45 -4.95
C GLY A 224 11.80 -13.22 -4.47
N ARG A 225 12.57 -14.28 -4.11
CA ARG A 225 13.98 -14.17 -3.72
C ARG A 225 14.82 -13.62 -4.87
N ARG A 226 14.72 -14.20 -6.06
CA ARG A 226 15.46 -13.75 -7.25
C ARG A 226 15.10 -12.32 -7.63
N TRP A 227 13.84 -11.96 -7.53
CA TRP A 227 13.37 -10.60 -7.74
C TRP A 227 13.99 -9.63 -6.74
N TYR A 228 13.98 -9.98 -5.44
CA TYR A 228 14.55 -9.16 -4.38
C TYR A 228 16.05 -8.93 -4.59
N GLU A 229 16.80 -9.98 -4.89
CA GLU A 229 18.24 -9.90 -5.18
C GLU A 229 18.50 -9.04 -6.41
N ARG A 230 17.72 -9.23 -7.48
CA ARG A 230 17.89 -8.51 -8.74
C ARG A 230 17.67 -7.01 -8.59
N TYR A 231 16.66 -6.60 -7.86
CA TYR A 231 16.23 -5.20 -7.77
C TYR A 231 16.64 -4.56 -6.45
N ILE A 232 16.15 -5.09 -5.34
CA ILE A 232 16.37 -4.48 -4.03
C ILE A 232 17.83 -4.65 -3.59
N GLY A 233 18.38 -5.84 -3.71
CA GLY A 233 19.79 -6.13 -3.38
C GLY A 233 20.78 -5.32 -4.22
N ASN A 234 20.45 -5.03 -5.46
CA ASN A 234 21.27 -4.20 -6.36
C ASN A 234 20.95 -2.69 -6.27
N GLY A 235 19.99 -2.28 -5.45
CA GLY A 235 19.63 -0.88 -5.27
C GLY A 235 19.05 -0.22 -6.52
N VAL A 236 18.24 -0.95 -7.30
CA VAL A 236 17.60 -0.47 -8.52
C VAL A 236 16.16 -0.97 -8.60
N THR A 237 15.22 -0.13 -9.06
CA THR A 237 13.83 -0.55 -9.28
C THR A 237 13.68 -1.35 -10.57
N PRO A 238 12.60 -2.14 -10.75
CA PRO A 238 12.09 -2.46 -12.08
C PRO A 238 11.84 -1.20 -12.92
N GLU A 239 11.69 -1.35 -14.23
CA GLU A 239 11.30 -0.26 -15.10
C GLU A 239 9.87 0.20 -14.78
N TRP A 240 9.68 1.52 -14.67
CA TRP A 240 8.31 2.05 -14.50
C TRP A 240 7.54 2.03 -15.83
N THR A 241 6.24 1.86 -15.71
CA THR A 241 5.29 1.83 -16.82
C THR A 241 4.36 3.05 -16.78
N GLU A 242 3.45 3.17 -17.73
CA GLU A 242 2.40 4.21 -17.70
C GLU A 242 1.49 4.09 -16.46
N ARG A 243 1.30 2.89 -15.94
CA ARG A 243 0.55 2.65 -14.68
C ARG A 243 1.19 3.30 -13.46
N ASP A 244 2.48 3.62 -13.54
CA ASP A 244 3.26 4.18 -12.45
C ASP A 244 3.37 5.71 -12.49
N SER A 245 2.72 6.36 -13.47
CA SER A 245 2.84 7.81 -13.71
C SER A 245 2.68 8.66 -12.46
N GLU A 246 1.67 8.40 -11.64
CA GLU A 246 1.43 9.15 -10.40
C GLU A 246 2.55 8.99 -9.35
N ILE A 247 3.19 7.82 -9.30
CA ILE A 247 4.34 7.55 -8.41
C ILE A 247 5.58 8.24 -8.97
N VAL A 248 5.80 8.10 -10.27
CA VAL A 248 6.93 8.72 -10.99
C VAL A 248 6.88 10.24 -10.86
N ASP A 249 5.72 10.85 -11.00
CA ASP A 249 5.52 12.30 -10.83
C ASP A 249 5.95 12.79 -9.44
N CYS A 250 5.77 11.96 -8.40
CA CYS A 250 6.24 12.32 -7.05
C CYS A 250 7.77 12.49 -6.99
N PHE A 251 8.53 11.73 -7.79
CA PHE A 251 9.99 11.86 -7.85
C PHE A 251 10.45 13.06 -8.65
N PHE A 252 9.63 13.57 -9.56
CA PHE A 252 9.90 14.76 -10.34
C PHE A 252 9.22 16.02 -9.79
N THR A 253 8.51 15.90 -8.66
CA THR A 253 7.81 17.02 -8.00
C THR A 253 8.64 17.54 -6.83
N ARG A 254 8.94 18.83 -6.82
CA ARG A 254 9.55 19.53 -5.68
C ARG A 254 8.49 20.32 -4.91
N LYS A 255 8.25 19.93 -3.66
CA LYS A 255 7.44 20.71 -2.73
C LYS A 255 8.31 21.76 -2.06
N LEU A 256 7.97 23.02 -2.21
CA LEU A 256 8.67 24.14 -1.58
C LEU A 256 8.04 24.43 -0.22
N SER A 257 8.85 24.44 0.81
CA SER A 257 8.43 24.84 2.16
C SER A 257 8.48 26.36 2.38
N PHE A 258 9.25 27.06 1.54
CA PHE A 258 9.43 28.50 1.61
C PHE A 258 9.60 29.08 0.20
N VAL A 259 8.99 30.23 0.01
CA VAL A 259 9.14 31.11 -1.15
C VAL A 259 9.34 32.53 -0.62
N SER A 260 10.12 33.35 -1.30
CA SER A 260 10.38 34.71 -0.86
C SER A 260 9.08 35.52 -0.71
N PRO A 261 8.99 36.45 0.26
CA PRO A 261 7.76 37.19 0.52
C PRO A 261 7.24 37.99 -0.70
N ASP A 262 8.15 38.56 -1.51
CA ASP A 262 7.83 39.24 -2.75
C ASP A 262 7.20 38.31 -3.79
N LEU A 263 7.70 37.08 -3.92
CA LEU A 263 7.13 36.09 -4.82
C LEU A 263 5.76 35.59 -4.32
N VAL A 264 5.54 35.52 -3.01
CA VAL A 264 4.22 35.21 -2.42
C VAL A 264 3.21 36.33 -2.76
N GLU A 265 3.62 37.60 -2.71
CA GLU A 265 2.77 38.71 -3.04
C GLU A 265 2.39 38.70 -4.53
N MET A 266 3.36 38.46 -5.42
CA MET A 266 3.12 38.33 -6.87
C MET A 266 2.13 37.17 -7.18
N ILE A 267 2.28 36.01 -6.52
CA ILE A 267 1.35 34.86 -6.69
C ILE A 267 -0.07 35.25 -6.25
N ARG A 268 -0.22 36.01 -5.17
CA ARG A 268 -1.53 36.51 -4.70
C ARG A 268 -2.16 37.49 -5.69
N GLU A 269 -1.39 38.44 -6.13
CA GLU A 269 -1.85 39.44 -7.13
C GLU A 269 -2.25 38.75 -8.43
N TYR A 270 -1.46 37.78 -8.91
CA TYR A 270 -1.82 36.98 -10.07
C TYR A 270 -3.10 36.18 -9.84
N ALA A 271 -3.29 35.57 -8.67
CA ALA A 271 -4.51 34.81 -8.35
C ALA A 271 -5.79 35.67 -8.47
N ASP A 272 -5.69 36.96 -8.21
CA ASP A 272 -6.81 37.87 -8.24
C ASP A 272 -6.98 38.56 -9.62
N THR A 273 -5.88 38.85 -10.33
CA THR A 273 -5.87 39.63 -11.57
C THR A 273 -5.76 38.81 -12.85
N GLN A 274 -5.13 37.64 -12.79
CA GLN A 274 -4.75 36.82 -13.95
C GLN A 274 -3.88 37.58 -14.95
N ASP A 275 -3.05 38.51 -14.46
CA ASP A 275 -2.20 39.38 -15.30
C ASP A 275 -1.09 38.57 -15.97
N SER A 276 -0.98 38.62 -17.29
CA SER A 276 -0.02 37.85 -18.08
C SER A 276 1.44 38.31 -17.89
N GLY A 277 1.66 39.55 -17.44
CA GLY A 277 2.99 40.03 -17.11
C GLY A 277 3.50 39.42 -15.79
N LEU A 278 2.62 39.38 -14.78
CA LEU A 278 2.89 38.70 -13.52
C LEU A 278 3.08 37.19 -13.72
N GLU A 279 2.25 36.55 -14.56
CA GLU A 279 2.38 35.16 -14.92
C GLU A 279 3.80 34.83 -15.39
N ARG A 280 4.27 35.59 -16.37
CA ARG A 280 5.59 35.41 -16.95
C ARG A 280 6.71 35.63 -15.95
N GLU A 281 6.64 36.68 -15.12
CA GLU A 281 7.66 36.97 -14.11
C GLU A 281 7.72 35.85 -13.03
N ILE A 282 6.57 35.34 -12.59
CA ILE A 282 6.48 34.24 -11.64
C ILE A 282 7.08 32.98 -12.27
N GLU A 283 6.70 32.64 -13.51
CA GLU A 283 7.25 31.51 -14.23
C GLU A 283 8.78 31.57 -14.33
N GLU A 284 9.34 32.71 -14.76
CA GLU A 284 10.80 32.89 -14.90
C GLU A 284 11.52 32.67 -13.56
N ARG A 285 10.98 33.16 -12.45
CA ARG A 285 11.55 32.96 -11.11
C ARG A 285 11.50 31.51 -10.67
N PHE A 286 10.38 30.82 -10.89
CA PHE A 286 10.27 29.38 -10.56
C PHE A 286 11.15 28.53 -11.45
N ILE A 287 11.24 28.80 -12.75
CA ILE A 287 12.11 28.11 -13.68
C ILE A 287 13.58 28.23 -13.23
N SER A 288 13.98 29.41 -12.76
CA SER A 288 15.35 29.62 -12.23
C SER A 288 15.65 28.77 -10.97
N MET A 289 14.61 28.37 -10.22
CA MET A 289 14.71 27.49 -9.06
C MET A 289 14.58 26.00 -9.41
N MET A 290 14.06 25.68 -10.60
CA MET A 290 14.01 24.31 -11.11
C MET A 290 15.41 23.88 -11.54
N ASN A 291 15.92 22.83 -10.92
CA ASN A 291 17.07 22.13 -11.47
C ASN A 291 16.59 21.10 -12.51
N GLN A 292 17.52 20.56 -13.31
CA GLN A 292 17.22 19.62 -14.42
C GLN A 292 16.44 18.35 -14.04
N ASN A 293 16.28 18.08 -12.75
CA ASN A 293 15.64 16.86 -12.23
C ASN A 293 14.15 17.04 -11.93
N PHE A 294 13.64 18.28 -11.86
CA PHE A 294 12.24 18.50 -11.51
C PHE A 294 11.43 18.92 -12.75
N ARG A 295 10.24 18.34 -12.89
CA ARG A 295 9.24 18.70 -13.91
C ARG A 295 8.08 19.49 -13.34
N ARG A 296 7.97 19.51 -11.99
CA ARG A 296 6.87 20.15 -11.28
C ARG A 296 7.36 20.74 -9.97
N MET A 297 6.88 21.94 -9.62
CA MET A 297 7.04 22.50 -8.28
C MET A 297 5.69 22.85 -7.70
N GLU A 298 5.54 22.63 -6.41
CA GLU A 298 4.35 22.92 -5.64
C GLU A 298 4.71 23.79 -4.43
N TYR A 299 3.89 24.81 -4.20
CA TYR A 299 3.97 25.65 -3.01
C TYR A 299 2.58 25.84 -2.43
N GLN A 300 2.43 25.64 -1.13
CA GLN A 300 1.17 25.79 -0.43
C GLN A 300 1.37 26.67 0.79
N GLN A 301 0.63 27.77 0.87
CA GLN A 301 0.59 28.65 2.04
C GLN A 301 -0.72 29.45 2.09
N ASN A 302 -1.24 29.68 3.32
CA ASN A 302 -2.36 30.59 3.59
C ASN A 302 -3.61 30.36 2.72
N GLY A 303 -4.01 29.09 2.52
CA GLY A 303 -5.20 28.76 1.74
C GLY A 303 -5.01 28.88 0.22
N MET A 304 -3.77 28.97 -0.27
CA MET A 304 -3.46 28.92 -1.70
C MET A 304 -2.51 27.76 -2.01
N MET A 305 -2.77 27.10 -3.12
CA MET A 305 -1.85 26.15 -3.75
C MET A 305 -1.39 26.72 -5.08
N PHE A 306 -0.09 26.80 -5.26
CA PHE A 306 0.57 27.19 -6.49
C PHE A 306 1.30 25.97 -7.07
N ILE A 307 1.10 25.72 -8.36
CA ILE A 307 1.74 24.65 -9.10
C ILE A 307 2.32 25.22 -10.39
N ILE A 308 3.57 24.90 -10.68
CA ILE A 308 4.16 25.08 -12.00
C ILE A 308 4.68 23.72 -12.49
N SER A 309 4.34 23.36 -13.72
CA SER A 309 4.74 22.09 -14.34
C SER A 309 5.15 22.30 -15.79
N GLU A 310 6.06 21.45 -16.30
CA GLU A 310 6.35 21.38 -17.73
C GLU A 310 5.04 21.09 -18.50
N LYS A 311 4.84 21.73 -19.65
CA LYS A 311 3.77 21.35 -20.59
C LYS A 311 4.20 20.07 -21.27
N GLU A 312 3.31 19.10 -21.37
CA GLU A 312 3.50 17.95 -22.25
C GLU A 312 3.37 18.48 -23.69
N ASP A 313 4.40 18.23 -24.51
CA ASP A 313 4.35 18.59 -25.93
C ASP A 313 3.28 17.74 -26.62
N ALA A 314 2.22 18.37 -27.10
CA ALA A 314 1.11 17.73 -27.80
C ALA A 314 1.45 17.30 -29.24
N ASP A 315 2.60 17.74 -29.78
CA ASP A 315 2.98 17.46 -31.17
C ASP A 315 4.50 17.22 -31.33
N GLY A 316 4.80 16.10 -31.98
CA GLY A 316 6.12 15.51 -32.18
C GLY A 316 7.07 16.24 -33.15
N ASP A 317 7.20 17.56 -33.08
CA ASP A 317 8.20 18.30 -33.84
C ASP A 317 9.34 18.77 -32.91
N GLY A 318 10.49 18.15 -33.05
CA GLY A 318 11.65 18.15 -32.18
C GLY A 318 12.40 19.48 -32.01
N CYS A 319 11.75 20.62 -31.90
CA CYS A 319 12.37 21.91 -31.63
C CYS A 319 11.45 22.89 -30.91
N ALA A 320 10.83 22.49 -29.82
CA ALA A 320 10.03 23.39 -28.99
C ALA A 320 10.76 23.74 -27.69
N SER A 321 10.85 25.01 -27.37
CA SER A 321 11.21 25.51 -26.05
C SER A 321 10.27 24.89 -25.03
N LYS A 322 10.80 24.19 -24.01
CA LYS A 322 10.02 23.62 -22.90
C LYS A 322 9.11 24.71 -22.36
N GLY A 323 7.80 24.58 -22.60
CA GLY A 323 6.81 25.48 -22.04
C GLY A 323 6.45 25.02 -20.62
N TYR A 324 6.02 25.96 -19.78
CA TYR A 324 5.52 25.66 -18.44
C TYR A 324 4.05 26.06 -18.34
N ARG A 325 3.34 25.39 -17.46
CA ARG A 325 1.96 25.73 -17.11
C ARG A 325 1.89 26.04 -15.63
N MET A 326 1.36 27.22 -15.33
CA MET A 326 1.12 27.65 -13.97
C MET A 326 -0.35 27.49 -13.59
N THR A 327 -0.61 27.09 -12.37
CA THR A 327 -1.95 26.98 -11.81
C THR A 327 -1.93 27.51 -10.37
N VAL A 328 -2.85 28.41 -10.06
CA VAL A 328 -3.08 28.91 -8.69
C VAL A 328 -4.49 28.54 -8.28
N THR A 329 -4.63 27.84 -7.15
CA THR A 329 -5.93 27.43 -6.62
C THR A 329 -6.08 27.90 -5.18
N LYS A 330 -7.23 28.53 -4.87
CA LYS A 330 -7.64 28.81 -3.48
C LYS A 330 -8.16 27.50 -2.86
N ILE A 331 -7.62 27.09 -1.70
CA ILE A 331 -7.94 25.85 -1.00
C ILE A 331 -8.68 26.19 0.30
#